data_c4659e3a27f91ab1f95278096a3e8bbb
#
_entry.id   c4659e3a27f91ab1f95278096a3e8bbb
#
_cell.length_a   1.000
_cell.length_b   1.000
_cell.length_c   1.000
_cell.angle_alpha   90.00
_cell.angle_beta   90.00
_cell.angle_gamma   90.00
#
_symmetry.space_group_name_H-M   'P 1'
#
loop_
_entity.id
_entity.type
_entity.pdbx_description
1 polymer ?
#
loop_
_entity_poly.entity_id
_entity_poly.type
_entity_poly.pdbx_seq_one_letter_code
_entity_poly.pdbx_strand_id
1 'polypeptide(L)'
;STVSPSLGENSLSAMVLAGLIAYALIVALMTLLYRLPGFLACIALAGQVAATLAFVSGYFPVFESFTLTLPGIAGIILAIGMGVDANVITAERIKEELNNGKSLDGALKSGFARGLTPIIDGNVTIVIVAIVLMGAFGPSDGLFAKALHFVFFAFGPSTAGTIYAFGYTLLTGVLLNFVFGVFATRVMIRGAASIKSLRNPW
;
A
#
# COMPACT_ATOMS: atom_id res chain seq x y z
N SER A 1 -26.85 11.19 11.29
CA SER A 1 -26.38 12.52 10.89
C SER A 1 -26.24 12.52 9.36
N THR A 2 -27.21 13.13 8.68
CA THR A 2 -27.16 13.34 7.23
C THR A 2 -26.19 14.49 6.94
N VAL A 3 -24.97 14.16 6.53
CA VAL A 3 -24.06 15.14 5.97
C VAL A 3 -24.65 15.60 4.64
N SER A 4 -24.75 16.93 4.42
CA SER A 4 -25.29 17.44 3.17
C SER A 4 -24.46 16.94 1.98
N PRO A 5 -25.07 16.55 0.83
CA PRO A 5 -24.37 16.04 -0.33
C PRO A 5 -23.22 16.94 -0.81
N SER A 6 -23.39 18.25 -0.73
CA SER A 6 -22.38 19.24 -1.12
C SER A 6 -21.11 19.23 -0.25
N LEU A 7 -21.24 18.94 1.06
CA LEU A 7 -20.09 18.81 1.96
C LEU A 7 -19.29 17.54 1.67
N GLY A 8 -19.96 16.44 1.28
CA GLY A 8 -19.31 15.19 0.88
C GLY A 8 -18.52 15.33 -0.43
N GLU A 9 -19.09 16.01 -1.41
CA GLU A 9 -18.48 16.21 -2.74
C GLU A 9 -17.24 17.11 -2.68
N ASN A 10 -17.30 18.20 -1.91
CA ASN A 10 -16.17 19.09 -1.68
C ASN A 10 -15.04 18.38 -0.91
N SER A 11 -15.37 17.56 0.08
CA SER A 11 -14.39 16.80 0.83
C SER A 11 -13.71 15.74 -0.03
N LEU A 12 -14.45 15.06 -0.90
CA LEU A 12 -13.91 14.07 -1.83
C LEU A 12 -12.94 14.70 -2.83
N SER A 13 -13.32 15.83 -3.44
CA SER A 13 -12.46 16.53 -4.40
C SER A 13 -11.18 17.05 -3.75
N ALA A 14 -11.26 17.59 -2.55
CA ALA A 14 -10.09 18.02 -1.78
C ALA A 14 -9.14 16.86 -1.45
N MET A 15 -9.68 15.69 -1.08
CA MET A 15 -8.87 14.49 -0.80
C MET A 15 -8.20 13.92 -2.05
N VAL A 16 -8.90 13.89 -3.18
CA VAL A 16 -8.32 13.45 -4.46
C VAL A 16 -7.19 14.38 -4.87
N LEU A 17 -7.38 15.70 -4.76
CA LEU A 17 -6.34 16.68 -5.05
C LEU A 17 -5.13 16.51 -4.12
N ALA A 18 -5.36 16.36 -2.81
CA ALA A 18 -4.30 16.10 -1.84
C ALA A 18 -3.53 14.81 -2.15
N GLY A 19 -4.23 13.74 -2.54
CA GLY A 19 -3.62 12.48 -2.97
C GLY A 19 -2.75 12.63 -4.22
N LEU A 20 -3.21 13.38 -5.22
CA LEU A 20 -2.43 13.67 -6.42
C LEU A 20 -1.18 14.50 -6.12
N ILE A 21 -1.29 15.53 -5.28
CA ILE A 21 -0.14 16.34 -4.84
C ILE A 21 0.87 15.47 -4.08
N ALA A 22 0.39 14.65 -3.13
CA ALA A 22 1.24 13.73 -2.38
C ALA A 22 1.96 12.75 -3.30
N TYR A 23 1.25 12.16 -4.28
CA TYR A 23 1.84 11.26 -5.26
C TYR A 23 2.90 11.96 -6.11
N ALA A 24 2.65 13.17 -6.59
CA ALA A 24 3.62 13.95 -7.36
C ALA A 24 4.89 14.25 -6.56
N LEU A 25 4.75 14.60 -5.28
CA LEU A 25 5.89 14.81 -4.37
C LEU A 25 6.69 13.53 -4.16
N ILE A 26 6.02 12.38 -3.99
CA ILE A 26 6.65 11.07 -3.87
C ILE A 26 7.43 10.73 -5.13
N VAL A 27 6.86 10.93 -6.32
CA VAL A 27 7.54 10.68 -7.59
C VAL A 27 8.79 11.53 -7.72
N ALA A 28 8.68 12.82 -7.38
CA ALA A 28 9.83 13.72 -7.41
C ALA A 28 10.94 13.26 -6.43
N LEU A 29 10.57 12.98 -5.18
CA LEU A 29 11.51 12.55 -4.14
C LEU A 29 12.19 11.23 -4.52
N MET A 30 11.42 10.21 -4.90
CA MET A 30 11.93 8.88 -5.25
C MET A 30 12.84 8.92 -6.47
N THR A 31 12.49 9.72 -7.49
CA THR A 31 13.30 9.84 -8.69
C THR A 31 14.61 10.62 -8.41
N LEU A 32 14.56 11.64 -7.55
CA LEU A 32 15.75 12.40 -7.16
C LEU A 32 16.73 11.58 -6.32
N LEU A 33 16.21 10.79 -5.34
CA LEU A 33 17.06 10.03 -4.41
C LEU A 33 17.56 8.71 -5.01
N TYR A 34 16.70 7.99 -5.75
CA TYR A 34 16.97 6.63 -6.22
C TYR A 34 17.03 6.52 -7.74
N ARG A 35 16.95 7.63 -8.46
CA ARG A 35 17.06 7.68 -9.93
C ARG A 35 16.16 6.62 -10.61
N LEU A 36 16.75 5.73 -11.41
CA LEU A 36 16.01 4.73 -12.17
C LEU A 36 15.19 3.75 -11.29
N PRO A 37 15.74 3.13 -10.23
CA PRO A 37 14.96 2.32 -9.31
C PRO A 37 13.77 3.06 -8.69
N GLY A 38 13.96 4.33 -8.33
CA GLY A 38 12.90 5.17 -7.78
C GLY A 38 11.77 5.43 -8.76
N PHE A 39 12.10 5.72 -10.03
CA PHE A 39 11.10 5.91 -11.08
C PHE A 39 10.29 4.64 -11.35
N LEU A 40 10.93 3.47 -11.42
CA LEU A 40 10.25 2.19 -11.59
C LEU A 40 9.35 1.85 -10.39
N ALA A 41 9.80 2.16 -9.18
CA ALA A 41 8.99 2.02 -7.97
C ALA A 41 7.71 2.88 -8.02
N CYS A 42 7.80 4.10 -8.56
CA CYS A 42 6.63 4.96 -8.73
C CYS A 42 5.62 4.39 -9.73
N ILE A 43 6.06 3.75 -10.81
CA ILE A 43 5.15 3.06 -11.74
C ILE A 43 4.42 1.90 -11.05
N ALA A 44 5.15 1.10 -10.26
CA ALA A 44 4.53 0.03 -9.48
C ALA A 44 3.54 0.58 -8.44
N LEU A 45 3.86 1.70 -7.80
CA LEU A 45 2.98 2.39 -6.86
C LEU A 45 1.69 2.89 -7.54
N ALA A 46 1.77 3.42 -8.77
CA ALA A 46 0.58 3.79 -9.56
C ALA A 46 -0.32 2.57 -9.82
N GLY A 47 0.28 1.43 -10.15
CA GLY A 47 -0.42 0.15 -10.28
C GLY A 47 -1.10 -0.29 -8.98
N GLN A 48 -0.43 -0.14 -7.83
CA GLN A 48 -1.00 -0.41 -6.51
C GLN A 48 -2.22 0.47 -6.24
N VAL A 49 -2.13 1.77 -6.49
CA VAL A 49 -3.24 2.72 -6.29
C VAL A 49 -4.44 2.34 -7.16
N ALA A 50 -4.21 2.11 -8.45
CA ALA A 50 -5.25 1.71 -9.39
C ALA A 50 -5.93 0.39 -8.99
N ALA A 51 -5.13 -0.61 -8.57
CA ALA A 51 -5.65 -1.88 -8.09
C ALA A 51 -6.45 -1.71 -6.79
N THR A 52 -5.97 -0.90 -5.83
CA THR A 52 -6.69 -0.63 -4.59
C THR A 52 -8.05 0.01 -4.87
N LEU A 53 -8.10 1.00 -5.75
CA LEU A 53 -9.35 1.63 -6.17
C LEU A 53 -10.30 0.63 -6.84
N ALA A 54 -9.77 -0.25 -7.71
CA ALA A 54 -10.57 -1.28 -8.37
C ALA A 54 -11.16 -2.29 -7.36
N PHE A 55 -10.39 -2.69 -6.34
CA PHE A 55 -10.90 -3.57 -5.29
C PHE A 55 -11.99 -2.90 -4.44
N VAL A 56 -11.78 -1.66 -4.02
CA VAL A 56 -12.72 -0.94 -3.16
C VAL A 56 -14.00 -0.56 -3.91
N SER A 57 -13.91 -0.25 -5.23
CA SER A 57 -15.07 0.08 -6.06
C SER A 57 -15.97 -1.10 -6.39
N GLY A 58 -15.59 -2.34 -6.01
CA GLY A 58 -16.35 -3.55 -6.32
C GLY A 58 -16.26 -3.97 -7.79
N TYR A 59 -15.22 -3.56 -8.49
CA TYR A 59 -14.96 -4.00 -9.87
C TYR A 59 -14.87 -5.54 -9.98
N PHE A 60 -14.38 -6.18 -8.91
CA PHE A 60 -14.33 -7.64 -8.84
C PHE A 60 -15.59 -8.19 -8.14
N PRO A 61 -16.43 -9.00 -8.81
CA PRO A 61 -17.70 -9.49 -8.26
C PRO A 61 -17.54 -10.41 -7.04
N VAL A 62 -16.33 -10.85 -6.74
CA VAL A 62 -16.02 -11.70 -5.57
C VAL A 62 -15.93 -10.90 -4.27
N PHE A 63 -15.70 -9.57 -4.36
CA PHE A 63 -15.54 -8.70 -3.21
C PHE A 63 -16.72 -7.76 -3.09
N GLU A 64 -17.19 -7.55 -1.85
CA GLU A 64 -18.27 -6.60 -1.57
C GLU A 64 -17.83 -5.19 -1.96
N SER A 65 -18.67 -4.48 -2.71
CA SER A 65 -18.46 -3.06 -2.98
C SER A 65 -18.72 -2.25 -1.72
N PHE A 66 -17.74 -1.42 -1.34
CA PHE A 66 -17.92 -0.49 -0.24
C PHE A 66 -18.18 0.91 -0.76
N THR A 67 -19.13 1.61 -0.12
CA THR A 67 -19.24 3.06 -0.31
C THR A 67 -17.96 3.72 0.20
N LEU A 68 -17.31 4.49 -0.67
CA LEU A 68 -16.07 5.18 -0.34
C LEU A 68 -16.37 6.23 0.75
N THR A 69 -15.98 5.91 1.98
CA THR A 69 -16.13 6.82 3.14
C THR A 69 -14.87 7.66 3.32
N LEU A 70 -14.96 8.79 4.03
CA LEU A 70 -13.78 9.62 4.34
C LEU A 70 -12.65 8.82 5.03
N PRO A 71 -12.93 7.98 6.06
CA PRO A 71 -11.91 7.09 6.61
C PRO A 71 -11.40 6.04 5.62
N GLY A 72 -12.24 5.54 4.71
CA GLY A 72 -11.82 4.62 3.66
C GLY A 72 -10.78 5.25 2.72
N ILE A 73 -10.98 6.50 2.31
CA ILE A 73 -10.02 7.26 1.51
C ILE A 73 -8.72 7.48 2.29
N ALA A 74 -8.81 7.83 3.58
CA ALA A 74 -7.64 7.97 4.43
C ALA A 74 -6.83 6.66 4.52
N GLY A 75 -7.50 5.49 4.57
CA GLY A 75 -6.87 4.18 4.51
C GLY A 75 -6.11 3.94 3.20
N ILE A 76 -6.67 4.37 2.06
CA ILE A 76 -5.99 4.28 0.75
C ILE A 76 -4.73 5.16 0.74
N ILE A 77 -4.82 6.41 1.21
CA ILE A 77 -3.69 7.34 1.26
C ILE A 77 -2.58 6.76 2.15
N LEU A 78 -2.94 6.21 3.30
CA LEU A 78 -2.00 5.56 4.20
C LEU A 78 -1.32 4.34 3.54
N ALA A 79 -2.09 3.50 2.83
CA ALA A 79 -1.57 2.35 2.10
C ALA A 79 -0.58 2.76 0.98
N ILE A 80 -0.79 3.91 0.34
CA ILE A 80 0.16 4.48 -0.63
C ILE A 80 1.49 4.81 0.07
N GLY A 81 1.44 5.48 1.23
CA GLY A 81 2.64 5.79 2.02
C GLY A 81 3.45 4.53 2.35
N MET A 82 2.79 3.49 2.81
CA MET A 82 3.44 2.19 3.10
C MET A 82 4.04 1.52 1.87
N GLY A 83 3.41 1.69 0.69
CA GLY A 83 3.96 1.21 -0.58
C GLY A 83 5.26 1.90 -0.94
N VAL A 84 5.39 3.19 -0.62
CA VAL A 84 6.65 3.95 -0.78
C VAL A 84 7.72 3.41 0.15
N ASP A 85 7.41 3.18 1.42
CA ASP A 85 8.38 2.69 2.42
C ASP A 85 9.00 1.36 2.02
N ALA A 86 8.22 0.41 1.50
CA ALA A 86 8.73 -0.86 1.00
C ALA A 86 9.74 -0.67 -0.15
N ASN A 87 9.47 0.27 -1.05
CA ASN A 87 10.35 0.59 -2.16
C ASN A 87 11.62 1.32 -1.71
N VAL A 88 11.51 2.24 -0.74
CA VAL A 88 12.63 2.95 -0.13
C VAL A 88 13.58 1.97 0.58
N ILE A 89 13.04 1.08 1.43
CA ILE A 89 13.83 0.05 2.12
C ILE A 89 14.59 -0.81 1.11
N THR A 90 13.93 -1.25 0.06
CA THR A 90 14.54 -2.07 -0.98
C THR A 90 15.66 -1.31 -1.71
N ALA A 91 15.42 -0.06 -2.10
CA ALA A 91 16.39 0.78 -2.81
C ALA A 91 17.60 1.08 -1.94
N GLU A 92 17.42 1.40 -0.66
CA GLU A 92 18.53 1.63 0.29
C GLU A 92 19.37 0.36 0.49
N ARG A 93 18.76 -0.82 0.62
CA ARG A 93 19.52 -2.07 0.72
C ARG A 93 20.32 -2.38 -0.54
N ILE A 94 19.78 -2.10 -1.72
CA ILE A 94 20.52 -2.26 -2.98
C ILE A 94 21.70 -1.28 -3.02
N LYS A 95 21.49 -0.02 -2.63
CA LYS A 95 22.53 1.02 -2.60
C LYS A 95 23.64 0.68 -1.59
N GLU A 96 23.30 0.17 -0.40
CA GLU A 96 24.29 -0.31 0.58
C GLU A 96 25.16 -1.41 -0.01
N GLU A 97 24.57 -2.38 -0.71
CA GLU A 97 25.29 -3.50 -1.30
C GLU A 97 26.20 -3.06 -2.46
N LEU A 98 25.78 -2.06 -3.24
CA LEU A 98 26.63 -1.42 -4.27
C LEU A 98 27.81 -0.69 -3.65
N ASN A 99 27.57 0.07 -2.58
CA ASN A 99 28.62 0.79 -1.86
C ASN A 99 29.65 -0.16 -1.21
N ASN A 100 29.23 -1.38 -0.86
CA ASN A 100 30.10 -2.45 -0.38
C ASN A 100 30.91 -3.15 -1.50
N GLY A 101 30.85 -2.62 -2.73
CA GLY A 101 31.65 -3.11 -3.87
C GLY A 101 31.08 -4.35 -4.58
N LYS A 102 29.81 -4.73 -4.33
CA LYS A 102 29.17 -5.82 -5.07
C LYS A 102 28.86 -5.39 -6.50
N SER A 103 28.89 -6.35 -7.41
CA SER A 103 28.35 -6.15 -8.76
C SER A 103 26.85 -5.82 -8.69
N LEU A 104 26.31 -5.12 -9.70
CA LEU A 104 24.90 -4.77 -9.76
C LEU A 104 23.98 -5.98 -9.54
N ASP A 105 24.26 -7.10 -10.21
CA ASP A 105 23.45 -8.33 -10.09
C ASP A 105 23.54 -8.91 -8.65
N GLY A 106 24.72 -8.88 -8.04
CA GLY A 106 24.94 -9.29 -6.65
C GLY A 106 24.23 -8.37 -5.65
N ALA A 107 24.30 -7.06 -5.87
CA ALA A 107 23.64 -6.05 -5.05
C ALA A 107 22.11 -6.16 -5.13
N LEU A 108 21.55 -6.36 -6.32
CA LEU A 108 20.11 -6.60 -6.50
C LEU A 108 19.66 -7.86 -5.77
N LYS A 109 20.40 -8.98 -5.93
CA LYS A 109 20.05 -10.24 -5.25
C LYS A 109 20.06 -10.10 -3.71
N SER A 110 21.13 -9.54 -3.17
CA SER A 110 21.29 -9.35 -1.72
C SER A 110 20.36 -8.28 -1.16
N GLY A 111 20.21 -7.14 -1.84
CA GLY A 111 19.36 -6.04 -1.43
C GLY A 111 17.89 -6.44 -1.33
N PHE A 112 17.35 -7.15 -2.33
CA PHE A 112 16.00 -7.68 -2.28
C PHE A 112 15.79 -8.70 -1.15
N ALA A 113 16.77 -9.57 -0.89
CA ALA A 113 16.66 -10.56 0.18
C ALA A 113 16.68 -9.88 1.57
N ARG A 114 17.59 -8.92 1.78
CA ARG A 114 17.72 -8.21 3.07
C ARG A 114 16.62 -7.18 3.32
N GLY A 115 16.05 -6.61 2.25
CA GLY A 115 14.94 -5.66 2.35
C GLY A 115 13.60 -6.34 2.67
N LEU A 116 13.42 -7.62 2.34
CA LEU A 116 12.15 -8.31 2.50
C LEU A 116 11.73 -8.46 3.97
N THR A 117 12.65 -8.80 4.86
CA THR A 117 12.34 -9.01 6.29
C THR A 117 11.72 -7.78 6.95
N PRO A 118 12.35 -6.57 6.94
CA PRO A 118 11.74 -5.41 7.56
C PRO A 118 10.43 -4.97 6.88
N ILE A 119 10.26 -5.24 5.58
CA ILE A 119 9.00 -4.97 4.88
C ILE A 119 7.89 -5.88 5.41
N ILE A 120 8.16 -7.18 5.59
CA ILE A 120 7.18 -8.11 6.14
C ILE A 120 6.83 -7.70 7.58
N ASP A 121 7.83 -7.47 8.43
CA ASP A 121 7.63 -7.14 9.84
C ASP A 121 6.76 -5.89 10.02
N GLY A 122 7.04 -4.83 9.26
CA GLY A 122 6.24 -3.60 9.27
C GLY A 122 4.80 -3.83 8.79
N ASN A 123 4.63 -4.55 7.70
CA ASN A 123 3.29 -4.80 7.14
C ASN A 123 2.45 -5.77 7.98
N VAL A 124 3.05 -6.75 8.66
CA VAL A 124 2.33 -7.66 9.59
C VAL A 124 1.65 -6.88 10.71
N THR A 125 2.32 -5.89 11.28
CA THR A 125 1.72 -5.03 12.31
C THR A 125 0.46 -4.32 11.80
N ILE A 126 0.49 -3.82 10.57
CA ILE A 126 -0.64 -3.12 9.96
C ILE A 126 -1.78 -4.09 9.62
N VAL A 127 -1.45 -5.29 9.16
CA VAL A 127 -2.46 -6.35 8.95
C VAL A 127 -3.18 -6.68 10.25
N ILE A 128 -2.46 -6.80 11.37
CA ILE A 128 -3.07 -7.02 12.68
C ILE A 128 -4.02 -5.88 13.05
N VAL A 129 -3.58 -4.61 12.89
CA VAL A 129 -4.43 -3.44 13.16
C VAL A 129 -5.68 -3.45 12.27
N ALA A 130 -5.54 -3.73 10.97
CA ALA A 130 -6.67 -3.79 10.04
C ALA A 130 -7.68 -4.90 10.44
N ILE A 131 -7.20 -6.09 10.82
CA ILE A 131 -8.04 -7.19 11.28
C ILE A 131 -8.78 -6.80 12.58
N VAL A 132 -8.11 -6.16 13.53
CA VAL A 132 -8.73 -5.68 14.77
C VAL A 132 -9.83 -4.64 14.46
N LEU A 133 -9.55 -3.68 13.59
CA LEU A 133 -10.56 -2.68 13.20
C LEU A 133 -11.76 -3.32 12.51
N MET A 134 -11.53 -4.26 11.61
CA MET A 134 -12.61 -4.96 10.91
C MET A 134 -13.38 -5.90 11.84
N GLY A 135 -12.72 -6.57 12.77
CA GLY A 135 -13.36 -7.47 13.71
C GLY A 135 -14.17 -6.77 14.79
N ALA A 136 -13.64 -5.64 15.31
CA ALA A 136 -14.28 -4.88 16.39
C ALA A 136 -15.42 -3.98 15.91
N PHE A 137 -15.33 -3.45 14.67
CA PHE A 137 -16.28 -2.46 14.13
C PHE A 137 -17.02 -2.93 12.88
N GLY A 138 -16.85 -4.19 12.48
CA GLY A 138 -17.54 -4.80 11.35
C GLY A 138 -18.86 -5.46 11.72
N PRO A 139 -19.58 -5.99 10.71
CA PRO A 139 -20.78 -6.77 10.94
C PRO A 139 -20.46 -8.04 11.73
N SER A 140 -21.37 -8.42 12.66
CA SER A 140 -21.18 -9.58 13.54
C SER A 140 -21.10 -10.93 12.80
N ASP A 141 -21.61 -10.97 11.58
CA ASP A 141 -21.57 -12.13 10.66
C ASP A 141 -20.34 -12.13 9.75
N GLY A 142 -19.50 -11.08 9.80
CA GLY A 142 -18.29 -10.95 9.03
C GLY A 142 -17.27 -12.06 9.32
N LEU A 143 -16.42 -12.36 8.33
CA LEU A 143 -15.41 -13.42 8.41
C LEU A 143 -14.46 -13.25 9.61
N PHE A 144 -13.97 -12.04 9.84
CA PHE A 144 -13.02 -11.74 10.92
C PHE A 144 -13.71 -11.75 12.29
N ALA A 145 -14.97 -11.28 12.39
CA ALA A 145 -15.74 -11.36 13.62
C ALA A 145 -16.02 -12.81 14.01
N LYS A 146 -16.33 -13.68 13.05
CA LYS A 146 -16.55 -15.12 13.30
C LYS A 146 -15.25 -15.85 13.64
N ALA A 147 -14.16 -15.60 12.89
CA ALA A 147 -12.88 -16.27 13.09
C ALA A 147 -12.23 -15.93 14.44
N LEU A 148 -12.43 -14.71 14.92
CA LEU A 148 -11.86 -14.19 16.16
C LEU A 148 -12.94 -13.89 17.20
N HIS A 149 -14.06 -14.61 17.18
CA HIS A 149 -15.19 -14.41 18.09
C HIS A 149 -14.78 -14.36 19.55
N PHE A 150 -13.81 -15.19 19.96
CA PHE A 150 -13.28 -15.20 21.32
C PHE A 150 -12.67 -13.84 21.72
N VAL A 151 -12.04 -13.13 20.79
CA VAL A 151 -11.41 -11.83 21.05
C VAL A 151 -12.43 -10.69 20.97
N PHE A 152 -13.36 -10.77 20.00
CA PHE A 152 -14.27 -9.67 19.69
C PHE A 152 -15.64 -9.78 20.35
N PHE A 153 -15.95 -10.87 21.05
CA PHE A 153 -17.26 -11.05 21.69
C PHE A 153 -17.59 -9.95 22.69
N ALA A 154 -16.59 -9.34 23.31
CA ALA A 154 -16.76 -8.28 24.30
C ALA A 154 -17.11 -6.92 23.71
N PHE A 155 -16.92 -6.70 22.39
CA PHE A 155 -17.18 -5.42 21.73
C PHE A 155 -18.64 -5.23 21.33
N GLY A 156 -19.44 -6.28 21.31
CA GLY A 156 -20.85 -6.22 20.88
C GLY A 156 -21.05 -5.86 19.41
N PRO A 157 -22.28 -5.82 18.90
CA PRO A 157 -22.58 -5.43 17.54
C PRO A 157 -22.30 -3.94 17.35
N SER A 158 -21.27 -3.60 16.57
CA SER A 158 -20.92 -2.23 16.25
C SER A 158 -21.49 -1.81 14.89
N THR A 159 -22.08 -0.62 14.83
CA THR A 159 -22.62 -0.02 13.60
C THR A 159 -21.66 0.99 12.94
N ALA A 160 -20.42 1.05 13.39
CA ALA A 160 -19.43 2.00 12.87
C ALA A 160 -18.82 1.54 11.53
N GLY A 161 -19.66 1.36 10.51
CA GLY A 161 -19.23 0.94 9.16
C GLY A 161 -18.13 1.81 8.53
N THR A 162 -17.95 3.05 9.01
CA THR A 162 -16.86 3.93 8.58
C THR A 162 -15.49 3.44 9.04
N ILE A 163 -15.38 2.91 10.27
CA ILE A 163 -14.13 2.34 10.80
C ILE A 163 -13.83 0.99 10.14
N TYR A 164 -14.86 0.18 9.90
CA TYR A 164 -14.73 -1.05 9.13
C TYR A 164 -14.20 -0.78 7.72
N ALA A 165 -14.74 0.23 7.02
CA ALA A 165 -14.28 0.64 5.71
C ALA A 165 -12.80 1.06 5.72
N PHE A 166 -12.34 1.77 6.76
CA PHE A 166 -10.93 2.10 6.94
C PHE A 166 -10.07 0.85 7.10
N GLY A 167 -10.46 -0.10 7.97
CA GLY A 167 -9.74 -1.36 8.14
C GLY A 167 -9.66 -2.18 6.85
N TYR A 168 -10.77 -2.23 6.09
CA TYR A 168 -10.83 -2.94 4.80
C TYR A 168 -9.89 -2.33 3.74
N THR A 169 -9.93 -1.01 3.57
CA THR A 169 -9.05 -0.33 2.60
C THR A 169 -7.58 -0.45 2.99
N LEU A 170 -7.30 -0.40 4.29
CA LEU A 170 -5.95 -0.60 4.83
C LEU A 170 -5.45 -2.03 4.55
N LEU A 171 -6.25 -3.05 4.85
CA LEU A 171 -5.90 -4.45 4.59
C LEU A 171 -5.65 -4.70 3.10
N THR A 172 -6.57 -4.25 2.25
CA THR A 172 -6.46 -4.38 0.80
C THR A 172 -5.20 -3.68 0.29
N GLY A 173 -4.92 -2.46 0.76
CA GLY A 173 -3.74 -1.70 0.38
C GLY A 173 -2.43 -2.39 0.77
N VAL A 174 -2.36 -2.99 1.96
CA VAL A 174 -1.18 -3.75 2.40
C VAL A 174 -0.98 -5.02 1.57
N LEU A 175 -2.04 -5.76 1.29
CA LEU A 175 -1.95 -6.96 0.44
C LEU A 175 -1.47 -6.61 -0.97
N LEU A 176 -2.00 -5.54 -1.55
CA LEU A 176 -1.57 -5.05 -2.86
C LEU A 176 -0.15 -4.46 -2.83
N ASN A 177 0.31 -3.95 -1.69
CA ASN A 177 1.69 -3.52 -1.53
C ASN A 177 2.68 -4.68 -1.70
N PHE A 178 2.38 -5.88 -1.22
CA PHE A 178 3.22 -7.05 -1.49
C PHE A 178 3.28 -7.37 -2.98
N VAL A 179 2.15 -7.26 -3.70
CA VAL A 179 2.10 -7.55 -5.13
C VAL A 179 2.85 -6.49 -5.94
N PHE A 180 2.55 -5.22 -5.73
CA PHE A 180 3.10 -4.11 -6.53
C PHE A 180 4.40 -3.56 -5.94
N GLY A 181 4.44 -3.24 -4.65
CA GLY A 181 5.59 -2.65 -3.98
C GLY A 181 6.77 -3.61 -3.86
N VAL A 182 6.52 -4.90 -3.66
CA VAL A 182 7.61 -5.89 -3.52
C VAL A 182 7.83 -6.66 -4.81
N PHE A 183 6.81 -7.38 -5.30
CA PHE A 183 6.97 -8.31 -6.41
C PHE A 183 7.11 -7.58 -7.76
N ALA A 184 6.18 -6.69 -8.13
CA ALA A 184 6.22 -5.99 -9.41
C ALA A 184 7.46 -5.09 -9.51
N THR A 185 7.78 -4.32 -8.46
CA THR A 185 8.99 -3.50 -8.41
C THR A 185 10.25 -4.33 -8.60
N ARG A 186 10.34 -5.50 -7.93
CA ARG A 186 11.49 -6.41 -8.10
C ARG A 186 11.65 -6.91 -9.53
N VAL A 187 10.55 -7.27 -10.19
CA VAL A 187 10.56 -7.72 -11.59
C VAL A 187 10.99 -6.59 -12.52
N MET A 188 10.41 -5.39 -12.33
CA MET A 188 10.73 -4.21 -13.15
C MET A 188 12.18 -3.78 -13.00
N ILE A 189 12.70 -3.74 -11.77
CA ILE A 189 14.10 -3.38 -11.49
C ILE A 189 15.06 -4.39 -12.13
N ARG A 190 14.80 -5.70 -12.00
CA ARG A 190 15.62 -6.75 -12.64
C ARG A 190 15.55 -6.66 -14.16
N GLY A 191 14.37 -6.43 -14.72
CA GLY A 191 14.19 -6.24 -16.15
C GLY A 191 14.98 -5.04 -16.67
N ALA A 192 14.93 -3.90 -15.98
CA ALA A 192 15.71 -2.71 -16.34
C ALA A 192 17.23 -2.96 -16.23
N ALA A 193 17.69 -3.65 -15.20
CA ALA A 193 19.10 -3.99 -15.01
C ALA A 193 19.65 -4.95 -16.09
N SER A 194 18.82 -5.71 -16.77
CA SER A 194 19.22 -6.57 -17.89
C SER A 194 19.56 -5.78 -19.16
N ILE A 195 19.06 -4.55 -19.28
CA ILE A 195 19.28 -3.66 -20.45
C ILE A 195 20.58 -2.90 -20.24
N LYS A 196 21.58 -3.11 -21.09
CA LYS A 196 22.90 -2.48 -20.98
C LYS A 196 22.86 -0.95 -20.88
N SER A 197 21.98 -0.30 -21.63
CA SER A 197 21.81 1.17 -21.61
C SER A 197 21.29 1.71 -20.28
N LEU A 198 20.58 0.91 -19.48
CA LEU A 198 19.98 1.29 -18.22
C LEU A 198 20.83 0.87 -17.00
N ARG A 199 22.03 0.32 -17.21
CA ARG A 199 22.94 -0.08 -16.12
C ARG A 199 23.73 1.09 -15.51
N ASN A 200 23.89 2.19 -16.24
CA ASN A 200 24.69 3.34 -15.78
C ASN A 200 24.00 4.28 -14.77
N PRO A 201 22.67 4.40 -14.71
CA PRO A 201 21.98 5.28 -13.76
C PRO A 201 21.75 4.71 -12.36
N TRP A 202 22.43 3.66 -11.96
CA TRP A 202 22.29 3.02 -10.63
C TRP A 202 23.17 3.64 -9.56
#